data_44cadb00b3b35301ad42358d8ba507c3
#
_entry.id   44cadb00b3b35301ad42358d8ba507c3
#
_cell.length_a   1.000
_cell.length_b   1.000
_cell.length_c   1.000
_cell.angle_alpha   90.00
_cell.angle_beta   90.00
_cell.angle_gamma   90.00
#
_symmetry.space_group_name_H-M   'P 1'
#
loop_
_entity.id
_entity.type
_entity.pdbx_description
1 polymer ?
#
loop_
_entity_poly.entity_id
_entity_poly.type
_entity_poly.pdbx_seq_one_letter_code
_entity_poly.pdbx_strand_id
1 'polypeptide(L)'
;MSIFNAKYLSDEEIWSRIDSFYTERSDVESKLGDPVISTDPERMPRFAKRLYELNQKCLLFDQLKGAAQDLKEINELIGNELPEEHELGPLHHEYAKECQELAGQVYALLMELGLLPEEIEDEKDLEILQFIDYAGPEYAWRLGINVGLDVEESRSRLENLLNKGLLEKVQGNMLVGYHRQRDWVKHMNHTYYRITRAGRHYLRRLRREQEELTDENGG
;
A
#
# COMPACT_ATOMS: atom_id res chain seq x y z
N MET A 1 4.40 1.98 -20.72
CA MET A 1 3.06 2.42 -20.27
C MET A 1 2.78 1.73 -18.95
N SER A 2 2.42 2.47 -17.89
CA SER A 2 2.11 1.84 -16.58
C SER A 2 0.79 1.08 -16.68
N ILE A 3 0.75 -0.14 -16.18
CA ILE A 3 -0.46 -0.96 -16.11
C ILE A 3 -1.34 -0.48 -14.97
N PHE A 4 -0.73 -0.06 -13.88
CA PHE A 4 -1.42 0.45 -12.71
C PHE A 4 -1.46 1.98 -12.75
N ASN A 5 -2.65 2.54 -12.59
CA ASN A 5 -2.81 3.98 -12.41
C ASN A 5 -2.49 4.37 -10.94
N ALA A 6 -1.29 4.01 -10.51
CA ALA A 6 -0.80 4.27 -9.17
C ALA A 6 0.11 5.50 -9.20
N LYS A 7 -0.30 6.55 -8.51
CA LYS A 7 0.42 7.82 -8.46
C LYS A 7 1.77 7.71 -7.72
N TYR A 8 1.92 6.75 -6.82
CA TYR A 8 3.02 6.67 -5.86
C TYR A 8 3.80 5.36 -5.85
N LEU A 9 3.44 4.39 -6.68
CA LEU A 9 4.16 3.12 -6.79
C LEU A 9 4.40 2.81 -8.26
N SER A 10 5.64 2.47 -8.57
CA SER A 10 5.95 1.90 -9.88
C SER A 10 5.28 0.53 -10.04
N ASP A 11 5.05 0.13 -11.28
CA ASP A 11 4.56 -1.22 -11.58
C ASP A 11 5.47 -2.29 -10.95
N GLU A 12 6.79 -2.07 -10.93
CA GLU A 12 7.77 -2.97 -10.33
C GLU A 12 7.55 -3.15 -8.82
N GLU A 13 7.26 -2.06 -8.08
CA GLU A 13 6.96 -2.14 -6.65
C GLU A 13 5.65 -2.89 -6.38
N ILE A 14 4.63 -2.69 -7.23
CA ILE A 14 3.36 -3.40 -7.14
C ILE A 14 3.56 -4.89 -7.44
N TRP A 15 4.29 -5.22 -8.50
CA TRP A 15 4.61 -6.61 -8.84
C TRP A 15 5.41 -7.31 -7.75
N SER A 16 6.37 -6.63 -7.12
CA SER A 16 7.10 -7.18 -5.97
C SER A 16 6.19 -7.54 -4.80
N ARG A 17 5.13 -6.76 -4.55
CA ARG A 17 4.12 -7.08 -3.53
C ARG A 17 3.25 -8.26 -3.93
N ILE A 18 2.87 -8.34 -5.20
CA ILE A 18 2.13 -9.49 -5.77
C ILE A 18 2.94 -10.77 -5.64
N ASP A 19 4.25 -10.74 -5.91
CA ASP A 19 5.13 -11.90 -5.84
C ASP A 19 5.22 -12.51 -4.41
N SER A 20 4.97 -11.70 -3.38
CA SER A 20 4.88 -12.20 -2.01
C SER A 20 3.74 -13.22 -1.82
N PHE A 21 2.64 -13.10 -2.55
CA PHE A 21 1.53 -14.07 -2.50
C PHE A 21 1.88 -15.41 -3.14
N TYR A 22 2.67 -15.42 -4.20
CA TYR A 22 3.16 -16.66 -4.83
C TYR A 22 4.12 -17.38 -3.88
N THR A 23 4.99 -16.64 -3.20
CA THR A 23 5.89 -17.20 -2.20
C THR A 23 5.11 -17.80 -1.05
N GLU A 24 4.13 -17.07 -0.49
CA GLU A 24 3.28 -17.56 0.59
C GLU A 24 2.47 -18.80 0.15
N ARG A 25 1.95 -18.81 -1.09
CA ARG A 25 1.22 -19.95 -1.64
C ARG A 25 2.10 -21.21 -1.65
N SER A 26 3.32 -21.08 -2.17
CA SER A 26 4.28 -22.19 -2.23
C SER A 26 4.62 -22.71 -0.82
N ASP A 27 4.80 -21.82 0.15
CA ASP A 27 5.05 -22.18 1.55
C ASP A 27 3.88 -22.93 2.17
N VAL A 28 2.64 -22.50 1.90
CA VAL A 28 1.42 -23.15 2.40
C VAL A 28 1.22 -24.51 1.73
N GLU A 29 1.47 -24.64 0.43
CA GLU A 29 1.44 -25.92 -0.30
C GLU A 29 2.45 -26.90 0.27
N SER A 30 3.69 -26.45 0.52
CA SER A 30 4.73 -27.26 1.14
C SER A 30 4.33 -27.75 2.53
N LYS A 31 3.71 -26.89 3.35
CA LYS A 31 3.21 -27.26 4.68
C LYS A 31 2.06 -28.27 4.62
N LEU A 32 1.16 -28.17 3.66
CA LEU A 32 0.09 -29.14 3.45
C LEU A 32 0.63 -30.51 2.97
N GLY A 33 1.78 -30.52 2.31
CA GLY A 33 2.50 -31.74 1.94
C GLY A 33 3.19 -32.45 3.11
N ASP A 34 3.36 -31.78 4.27
CA ASP A 34 3.94 -32.40 5.46
C ASP A 34 2.94 -33.38 6.11
N PRO A 35 3.30 -34.67 6.27
CA PRO A 35 2.44 -35.66 6.91
C PRO A 35 1.96 -35.26 8.31
N VAL A 36 2.76 -34.52 9.07
CA VAL A 36 2.38 -34.03 10.42
C VAL A 36 1.25 -33.03 10.36
N ILE A 37 1.24 -32.15 9.35
CA ILE A 37 0.22 -31.12 9.21
C ILE A 37 -1.02 -31.67 8.49
N SER A 38 -0.82 -32.47 7.44
CA SER A 38 -1.92 -33.05 6.65
C SER A 38 -2.80 -34.02 7.42
N THR A 39 -2.28 -34.63 8.48
CA THR A 39 -3.03 -35.52 9.37
C THR A 39 -3.60 -34.80 10.62
N ASP A 40 -3.24 -33.55 10.86
CA ASP A 40 -3.71 -32.75 11.99
C ASP A 40 -5.11 -32.16 11.69
N PRO A 41 -6.17 -32.56 12.44
CA PRO A 41 -7.54 -32.15 12.18
C PRO A 41 -7.81 -30.66 12.43
N GLU A 42 -6.94 -29.98 13.22
CA GLU A 42 -7.08 -28.55 13.49
C GLU A 42 -6.27 -27.67 12.54
N ARG A 43 -5.07 -28.12 12.17
CA ARG A 43 -4.14 -27.32 11.32
C ARG A 43 -4.46 -27.46 9.84
N MET A 44 -4.72 -28.66 9.36
CA MET A 44 -5.01 -28.93 7.97
C MET A 44 -6.12 -28.02 7.40
N PRO A 45 -7.31 -27.87 8.02
CA PRO A 45 -8.36 -27.00 7.47
C PRO A 45 -7.96 -25.54 7.41
N ARG A 46 -7.13 -25.05 8.34
CA ARG A 46 -6.64 -23.66 8.33
C ARG A 46 -5.71 -23.40 7.15
N PHE A 47 -4.77 -24.30 6.90
CA PHE A 47 -3.87 -24.21 5.75
C PHE A 47 -4.62 -24.39 4.41
N ALA A 48 -5.57 -25.32 4.35
CA ALA A 48 -6.41 -25.52 3.16
C ALA A 48 -7.24 -24.27 2.84
N LYS A 49 -7.86 -23.65 3.84
CA LYS A 49 -8.57 -22.38 3.66
C LYS A 49 -7.63 -21.27 3.17
N ARG A 50 -6.45 -21.14 3.78
CA ARG A 50 -5.46 -20.14 3.37
C ARG A 50 -4.98 -20.37 1.95
N LEU A 51 -4.72 -21.61 1.55
CA LEU A 51 -4.36 -21.96 0.18
C LEU A 51 -5.45 -21.58 -0.82
N TYR A 52 -6.71 -21.85 -0.48
CA TYR A 52 -7.84 -21.45 -1.32
C TYR A 52 -7.89 -19.93 -1.54
N GLU A 53 -7.75 -19.14 -0.46
CA GLU A 53 -7.72 -17.67 -0.53
C GLU A 53 -6.55 -17.16 -1.39
N LEU A 54 -5.37 -17.75 -1.24
CA LEU A 54 -4.18 -17.40 -2.02
C LEU A 54 -4.35 -17.77 -3.50
N ASN A 55 -4.95 -18.93 -3.80
CA ASN A 55 -5.21 -19.35 -5.17
C ASN A 55 -6.14 -18.38 -5.91
N GLN A 56 -7.18 -17.87 -5.25
CA GLN A 56 -8.07 -16.86 -5.86
C GLN A 56 -7.31 -15.57 -6.21
N LYS A 57 -6.43 -15.11 -5.31
CA LYS A 57 -5.61 -13.92 -5.56
C LYS A 57 -4.59 -14.15 -6.68
N CYS A 58 -3.86 -15.28 -6.63
CA CYS A 58 -2.89 -15.61 -7.66
C CYS A 58 -3.54 -15.78 -9.04
N LEU A 59 -4.76 -16.32 -9.10
CA LEU A 59 -5.50 -16.42 -10.37
C LEU A 59 -5.76 -15.04 -10.98
N LEU A 60 -6.20 -14.06 -10.17
CA LEU A 60 -6.41 -12.70 -10.64
C LEU A 60 -5.09 -12.05 -11.12
N PHE A 61 -3.99 -12.31 -10.41
CA PHE A 61 -2.68 -11.81 -10.82
C PHE A 61 -2.17 -12.46 -12.10
N ASP A 62 -2.41 -13.78 -12.27
CA ASP A 62 -2.04 -14.50 -13.50
C ASP A 62 -2.85 -13.99 -14.70
N GLN A 63 -4.14 -13.70 -14.54
CA GLN A 63 -4.97 -13.09 -15.57
C GLN A 63 -4.43 -11.70 -15.98
N LEU A 64 -4.07 -10.85 -15.03
CA LEU A 64 -3.48 -9.55 -15.34
C LEU A 64 -2.12 -9.70 -16.05
N LYS A 65 -1.27 -10.62 -15.62
CA LYS A 65 0.02 -10.89 -16.29
C LYS A 65 -0.19 -11.33 -17.72
N GLY A 66 -1.16 -12.23 -17.97
CA GLY A 66 -1.52 -12.69 -19.30
C GLY A 66 -1.98 -11.53 -20.19
N ALA A 67 -2.98 -10.77 -19.76
CA ALA A 67 -3.51 -9.64 -20.52
C ALA A 67 -2.43 -8.57 -20.82
N ALA A 68 -1.53 -8.31 -19.86
CA ALA A 68 -0.43 -7.37 -20.04
C ALA A 68 0.60 -7.87 -21.06
N GLN A 69 0.86 -9.17 -21.08
CA GLN A 69 1.75 -9.78 -22.05
C GLN A 69 1.15 -9.76 -23.45
N ASP A 70 -0.13 -10.11 -23.58
CA ASP A 70 -0.86 -10.08 -24.86
C ASP A 70 -0.90 -8.65 -25.44
N LEU A 71 -1.18 -7.65 -24.58
CA LEU A 71 -1.14 -6.24 -24.98
C LEU A 71 0.25 -5.80 -25.45
N LYS A 72 1.31 -6.27 -24.77
CA LYS A 72 2.68 -5.99 -25.17
C LYS A 72 3.00 -6.59 -26.53
N GLU A 73 2.62 -7.82 -26.79
CA GLU A 73 2.84 -8.50 -28.09
C GLU A 73 2.09 -7.78 -29.22
N ILE A 74 0.84 -7.35 -28.98
CA ILE A 74 0.09 -6.56 -29.94
C ILE A 74 0.79 -5.22 -30.23
N ASN A 75 1.29 -4.53 -29.19
CA ASN A 75 2.04 -3.28 -29.39
C ASN A 75 3.33 -3.50 -30.21
N GLU A 76 4.03 -4.61 -29.99
CA GLU A 76 5.21 -4.96 -30.77
C GLU A 76 4.88 -5.23 -32.25
N LEU A 77 3.71 -5.81 -32.55
CA LEU A 77 3.24 -6.03 -33.92
C LEU A 77 2.79 -4.75 -34.60
N ILE A 78 2.12 -3.86 -33.90
CA ILE A 78 1.71 -2.53 -34.42
C ILE A 78 2.95 -1.66 -34.68
N GLY A 79 4.00 -1.78 -33.85
CA GLY A 79 5.24 -1.04 -34.01
C GLY A 79 5.08 0.47 -33.78
N ASN A 80 5.39 1.28 -34.79
CA ASN A 80 5.32 2.75 -34.73
C ASN A 80 4.02 3.36 -35.30
N GLU A 81 3.10 2.54 -35.76
CA GLU A 81 1.82 3.01 -36.28
C GLU A 81 0.88 3.40 -35.13
N LEU A 82 -0.10 4.25 -35.44
CA LEU A 82 -1.15 4.53 -34.47
C LEU A 82 -2.11 3.34 -34.39
N PRO A 83 -2.49 2.86 -33.20
CA PRO A 83 -3.38 1.71 -33.07
C PRO A 83 -4.70 1.86 -33.85
N GLU A 84 -5.24 3.08 -33.94
CA GLU A 84 -6.48 3.36 -34.65
C GLU A 84 -6.37 3.18 -36.18
N GLU A 85 -5.16 3.23 -36.74
CA GLU A 85 -4.87 3.13 -38.18
C GLU A 85 -4.45 1.70 -38.58
N HIS A 86 -4.10 0.85 -37.61
CA HIS A 86 -3.62 -0.51 -37.85
C HIS A 86 -4.77 -1.56 -37.86
N GLU A 87 -4.63 -2.62 -38.63
CA GLU A 87 -5.64 -3.72 -38.69
C GLU A 87 -5.90 -4.35 -37.30
N LEU A 88 -4.89 -4.37 -36.42
CA LEU A 88 -4.99 -4.87 -35.06
C LEU A 88 -5.56 -3.83 -34.08
N GLY A 89 -5.93 -2.64 -34.50
CA GLY A 89 -6.45 -1.59 -33.64
C GLY A 89 -7.63 -1.98 -32.75
N PRO A 90 -8.65 -2.67 -33.27
CA PRO A 90 -9.78 -3.16 -32.46
C PRO A 90 -9.31 -4.15 -31.38
N LEU A 91 -8.41 -5.05 -31.72
CA LEU A 91 -7.83 -6.04 -30.79
C LEU A 91 -6.99 -5.36 -29.71
N HIS A 92 -6.14 -4.40 -30.10
CA HIS A 92 -5.39 -3.58 -29.16
C HIS A 92 -6.31 -2.87 -28.14
N HIS A 93 -7.40 -2.28 -28.62
CA HIS A 93 -8.36 -1.60 -27.74
C HIS A 93 -9.04 -2.56 -26.76
N GLU A 94 -9.41 -3.75 -27.22
CA GLU A 94 -10.01 -4.80 -26.37
C GLU A 94 -9.06 -5.24 -25.26
N TYR A 95 -7.83 -5.61 -25.58
CA TYR A 95 -6.84 -6.04 -24.59
C TYR A 95 -6.39 -4.90 -23.68
N ALA A 96 -6.28 -3.66 -24.19
CA ALA A 96 -5.99 -2.50 -23.35
C ALA A 96 -7.09 -2.26 -22.30
N LYS A 97 -8.35 -2.43 -22.68
CA LYS A 97 -9.49 -2.32 -21.78
C LYS A 97 -9.50 -3.43 -20.75
N GLU A 98 -9.31 -4.68 -21.16
CA GLU A 98 -9.24 -5.84 -20.26
C GLU A 98 -8.09 -5.67 -19.25
N CYS A 99 -6.91 -5.30 -19.73
CA CYS A 99 -5.76 -5.04 -18.87
C CYS A 99 -6.05 -3.95 -17.83
N GLN A 100 -6.71 -2.87 -18.23
CA GLN A 100 -7.08 -1.79 -17.33
C GLN A 100 -8.12 -2.22 -16.27
N GLU A 101 -9.10 -3.04 -16.65
CA GLU A 101 -10.11 -3.57 -15.73
C GLU A 101 -9.48 -4.52 -14.70
N LEU A 102 -8.62 -5.44 -15.15
CA LEU A 102 -7.89 -6.36 -14.27
C LEU A 102 -6.90 -5.61 -13.36
N ALA A 103 -6.19 -4.62 -13.88
CA ALA A 103 -5.31 -3.77 -13.07
C ALA A 103 -6.09 -3.03 -11.98
N GLY A 104 -7.28 -2.52 -12.29
CA GLY A 104 -8.19 -1.91 -11.32
C GLY A 104 -8.61 -2.88 -10.21
N GLN A 105 -8.94 -4.13 -10.55
CA GLN A 105 -9.30 -5.16 -9.57
C GLN A 105 -8.12 -5.54 -8.67
N VAL A 106 -6.93 -5.71 -9.25
CA VAL A 106 -5.70 -5.99 -8.50
C VAL A 106 -5.37 -4.83 -7.57
N TYR A 107 -5.46 -3.58 -8.07
CA TYR A 107 -5.23 -2.39 -7.26
C TYR A 107 -6.19 -2.33 -6.07
N ALA A 108 -7.49 -2.52 -6.29
CA ALA A 108 -8.49 -2.55 -5.24
C ALA A 108 -8.21 -3.65 -4.19
N LEU A 109 -7.82 -4.84 -4.63
CA LEU A 109 -7.43 -5.93 -3.74
C LEU A 109 -6.21 -5.58 -2.89
N LEU A 110 -5.19 -4.98 -3.49
CA LEU A 110 -3.97 -4.58 -2.76
C LEU A 110 -4.24 -3.44 -1.77
N MET A 111 -5.16 -2.52 -2.10
CA MET A 111 -5.66 -1.49 -1.19
C MET A 111 -6.39 -2.10 0.00
N GLU A 112 -7.35 -3.01 -0.24
CA GLU A 112 -8.10 -3.73 0.80
C GLU A 112 -7.18 -4.48 1.77
N LEU A 113 -6.08 -5.01 1.24
CA LEU A 113 -5.06 -5.71 2.03
C LEU A 113 -4.08 -4.76 2.74
N GLY A 114 -4.22 -3.44 2.57
CA GLY A 114 -3.31 -2.44 3.16
C GLY A 114 -1.89 -2.50 2.58
N LEU A 115 -1.71 -3.06 1.39
CA LEU A 115 -0.41 -3.21 0.74
C LEU A 115 -0.04 -2.01 -0.14
N LEU A 116 -1.03 -1.20 -0.51
CA LEU A 116 -0.82 0.07 -1.19
C LEU A 116 -1.14 1.20 -0.22
N PRO A 117 -0.33 2.26 -0.18
CA PRO A 117 -0.68 3.43 0.58
C PRO A 117 -1.90 4.10 -0.06
N GLU A 118 -2.94 4.35 0.71
CA GLU A 118 -4.00 5.26 0.31
C GLU A 118 -3.42 6.67 0.12
N GLU A 119 -3.86 7.37 -0.93
CA GLU A 119 -3.49 8.77 -1.12
C GLU A 119 -3.95 9.62 0.07
N ILE A 120 -3.07 10.50 0.52
CA ILE A 120 -3.46 11.59 1.39
C ILE A 120 -3.94 12.73 0.48
N GLU A 121 -5.25 12.88 0.35
CA GLU A 121 -5.86 13.96 -0.43
C GLU A 121 -5.88 15.29 0.34
N ASP A 122 -5.90 15.22 1.66
CA ASP A 122 -6.01 16.39 2.54
C ASP A 122 -4.61 16.86 2.98
N GLU A 123 -4.31 18.11 2.66
CA GLU A 123 -3.04 18.76 3.03
C GLU A 123 -2.77 18.73 4.54
N LYS A 124 -3.83 18.77 5.37
CA LYS A 124 -3.70 18.67 6.82
C LYS A 124 -3.27 17.28 7.29
N ASP A 125 -3.72 16.22 6.64
CA ASP A 125 -3.29 14.87 6.94
C ASP A 125 -1.80 14.68 6.59
N LEU A 126 -1.35 15.30 5.49
CA LEU A 126 0.07 15.33 5.12
C LEU A 126 0.90 16.11 6.14
N GLU A 127 0.43 17.28 6.59
CA GLU A 127 1.09 18.09 7.62
C GLU A 127 1.22 17.32 8.94
N ILE A 128 0.17 16.59 9.35
CA ILE A 128 0.19 15.69 10.50
C ILE A 128 1.28 14.63 10.36
N LEU A 129 1.33 13.96 9.22
CA LEU A 129 2.30 12.89 8.99
C LEU A 129 3.73 13.41 9.01
N GLN A 130 3.96 14.57 8.39
CA GLN A 130 5.27 15.26 8.39
C GLN A 130 5.67 15.67 9.80
N PHE A 131 4.73 16.21 10.58
CA PHE A 131 4.99 16.61 11.95
C PHE A 131 5.38 15.43 12.84
N ILE A 132 4.67 14.30 12.74
CA ILE A 132 5.01 13.09 13.50
C ILE A 132 6.34 12.48 13.05
N ASP A 133 6.70 12.55 11.77
CA ASP A 133 8.01 12.11 11.27
C ASP A 133 9.15 12.93 11.87
N TYR A 134 8.93 14.24 12.02
CA TYR A 134 9.91 15.18 12.58
C TYR A 134 9.98 15.13 14.11
N ALA A 135 8.84 15.21 14.79
CA ALA A 135 8.76 15.36 16.25
C ALA A 135 8.84 14.02 17.00
N GLY A 136 8.63 12.90 16.30
CA GLY A 136 8.47 11.58 16.89
C GLY A 136 7.01 11.31 17.32
N PRO A 137 6.77 10.25 18.12
CA PRO A 137 5.43 9.86 18.50
C PRO A 137 4.68 10.97 19.26
N GLU A 138 3.45 11.26 18.81
CA GLU A 138 2.62 12.34 19.35
C GLU A 138 1.17 11.89 19.61
N TYR A 139 0.44 12.69 20.39
CA TYR A 139 -0.95 12.47 20.73
C TYR A 139 -1.84 13.65 20.27
N ALA A 140 -3.12 13.40 20.13
CA ALA A 140 -4.07 14.30 19.46
C ALA A 140 -4.04 15.76 19.95
N TRP A 141 -4.00 16.00 21.25
CA TRP A 141 -4.02 17.37 21.80
C TRP A 141 -2.76 18.16 21.41
N ARG A 142 -1.57 17.54 21.56
CA ARG A 142 -0.32 18.22 21.23
C ARG A 142 -0.16 18.42 19.74
N LEU A 143 -0.61 17.43 18.96
CA LEU A 143 -0.67 17.54 17.52
C LEU A 143 -1.55 18.73 17.10
N GLY A 144 -2.78 18.82 17.61
CA GLY A 144 -3.73 19.87 17.28
C GLY A 144 -3.15 21.28 17.49
N ILE A 145 -2.42 21.50 18.59
CA ILE A 145 -1.75 22.79 18.86
C ILE A 145 -0.72 23.12 17.79
N ASN A 146 0.03 22.13 17.29
CA ASN A 146 1.12 22.37 16.34
C ASN A 146 0.63 22.50 14.90
N VAL A 147 -0.46 21.83 14.54
CA VAL A 147 -1.02 21.82 13.17
C VAL A 147 -2.24 22.74 13.02
N GLY A 148 -2.65 23.39 14.12
CA GLY A 148 -3.76 24.33 14.12
C GLY A 148 -5.14 23.67 13.99
N LEU A 149 -5.34 22.50 14.63
CA LEU A 149 -6.58 21.73 14.64
C LEU A 149 -7.14 21.62 16.06
N ASP A 150 -8.43 21.42 16.18
CA ASP A 150 -9.01 21.04 17.48
C ASP A 150 -8.71 19.55 17.81
N VAL A 151 -9.00 19.16 19.06
CA VAL A 151 -8.63 17.83 19.56
C VAL A 151 -9.45 16.72 18.90
N GLU A 152 -10.72 16.97 18.62
CA GLU A 152 -11.62 15.97 18.02
C GLU A 152 -11.26 15.75 16.54
N GLU A 153 -11.01 16.82 15.81
CA GLU A 153 -10.53 16.75 14.44
C GLU A 153 -9.15 16.05 14.37
N SER A 154 -8.23 16.41 15.26
CA SER A 154 -6.93 15.74 15.35
C SER A 154 -7.06 14.24 15.61
N ARG A 155 -8.00 13.81 16.45
CA ARG A 155 -8.29 12.41 16.71
C ARG A 155 -8.81 11.70 15.48
N SER A 156 -9.81 12.30 14.82
CA SER A 156 -10.40 11.72 13.61
C SER A 156 -9.36 11.53 12.52
N ARG A 157 -8.50 12.52 12.30
CA ARG A 157 -7.42 12.45 11.30
C ARG A 157 -6.35 11.43 11.65
N LEU A 158 -5.96 11.33 12.93
CA LEU A 158 -5.02 10.31 13.39
C LEU A 158 -5.55 8.89 13.21
N GLU A 159 -6.84 8.66 13.49
CA GLU A 159 -7.47 7.35 13.24
C GLU A 159 -7.59 7.07 11.73
N ASN A 160 -7.84 8.08 10.89
CA ASN A 160 -7.84 7.93 9.44
C ASN A 160 -6.44 7.51 8.94
N LEU A 161 -5.39 8.21 9.34
CA LEU A 161 -4.00 7.87 8.99
C LEU A 161 -3.56 6.51 9.55
N LEU A 162 -4.09 6.10 10.72
CA LEU A 162 -3.91 4.76 11.28
C LEU A 162 -4.56 3.69 10.38
N ASN A 163 -5.82 3.92 9.96
CA ASN A 163 -6.55 3.02 9.09
C ASN A 163 -5.87 2.88 7.71
N LYS A 164 -5.26 3.96 7.22
CA LYS A 164 -4.42 3.97 6.02
C LYS A 164 -3.06 3.26 6.21
N GLY A 165 -2.76 2.76 7.41
CA GLY A 165 -1.49 2.09 7.72
C GLY A 165 -0.26 3.00 7.72
N LEU A 166 -0.45 4.32 7.65
CA LEU A 166 0.64 5.31 7.65
C LEU A 166 1.12 5.64 9.07
N LEU A 167 0.25 5.48 10.05
CA LEU A 167 0.55 5.57 11.48
C LEU A 167 0.27 4.24 12.18
N GLU A 168 0.85 4.07 13.36
CA GLU A 168 0.55 2.97 14.28
C GLU A 168 0.43 3.50 15.71
N LYS A 169 -0.41 2.84 16.52
CA LYS A 169 -0.52 3.13 17.95
C LYS A 169 0.71 2.57 18.68
N VAL A 170 1.32 3.42 19.52
CA VAL A 170 2.44 2.98 20.34
C VAL A 170 1.88 2.12 21.48
N GLN A 171 2.27 0.84 21.50
CA GLN A 171 1.93 -0.09 22.58
C GLN A 171 2.92 0.04 23.73
N GLY A 172 2.41 0.03 24.95
CA GLY A 172 3.20 0.04 26.17
C GLY A 172 3.56 1.46 26.65
N ASN A 173 4.40 1.50 27.67
CA ASN A 173 4.78 2.74 28.33
C ASN A 173 5.85 3.45 27.51
N MET A 174 5.47 4.38 26.64
CA MET A 174 6.37 5.23 25.87
C MET A 174 7.39 6.01 26.74
N LEU A 175 7.18 6.02 28.03
CA LEU A 175 7.93 6.79 28.99
C LEU A 175 9.22 6.10 29.45
N VAL A 176 9.51 4.90 28.95
CA VAL A 176 10.82 4.27 29.14
C VAL A 176 11.86 5.06 28.37
N GLY A 177 12.47 6.04 29.06
CA GLY A 177 13.46 6.97 28.48
C GLY A 177 13.09 8.45 28.57
N TYR A 178 11.90 8.83 28.99
CA TYR A 178 11.52 10.22 29.22
C TYR A 178 12.05 10.69 30.57
N HIS A 179 13.00 11.62 30.58
CA HIS A 179 13.76 12.03 31.79
C HIS A 179 13.00 12.92 32.78
N ARG A 180 11.69 13.16 32.61
CA ARG A 180 10.90 14.02 33.50
C ARG A 180 9.85 13.24 34.29
N GLN A 181 10.24 12.70 35.41
CA GLN A 181 9.35 11.98 36.34
C GLN A 181 8.09 12.74 36.78
N ARG A 182 8.06 14.07 36.71
CA ARG A 182 6.92 14.91 37.14
C ARG A 182 5.74 14.90 36.16
N ASP A 183 5.95 14.54 34.91
CA ASP A 183 4.90 14.58 33.88
C ASP A 183 4.23 13.22 33.61
N TRP A 184 4.68 12.18 34.29
CA TRP A 184 4.22 10.81 34.13
C TRP A 184 2.70 10.65 34.24
N VAL A 185 2.07 11.27 35.25
CA VAL A 185 0.63 11.13 35.52
C VAL A 185 -0.22 11.81 34.44
N LYS A 186 0.28 12.88 33.82
CA LYS A 186 -0.43 13.63 32.76
C LYS A 186 -0.45 12.88 31.43
N HIS A 187 0.54 12.02 31.17
CA HIS A 187 0.72 11.36 29.88
C HIS A 187 0.22 9.91 29.86
N MET A 188 -0.10 9.32 31.00
CA MET A 188 -0.53 7.92 31.10
C MET A 188 -1.85 7.58 30.40
N ASN A 189 -2.70 8.60 30.14
CA ASN A 189 -4.03 8.42 29.53
C ASN A 189 -4.09 8.81 28.05
N HIS A 190 -2.95 9.11 27.42
CA HIS A 190 -2.93 9.52 26.01
C HIS A 190 -2.53 8.36 25.12
N THR A 191 -3.28 8.17 24.02
CA THR A 191 -2.88 7.29 22.93
C THR A 191 -1.86 8.04 22.07
N TYR A 192 -0.66 7.48 21.94
CA TYR A 192 0.38 8.01 21.09
C TYR A 192 0.40 7.30 19.75
N TYR A 193 0.68 8.06 18.71
CA TYR A 193 0.81 7.59 17.33
C TYR A 193 2.21 7.85 16.85
N ARG A 194 2.78 6.90 16.13
CA ARG A 194 4.08 7.05 15.47
C ARG A 194 3.94 6.69 14.00
N ILE A 195 4.83 7.26 13.19
CA ILE A 195 4.86 6.96 11.76
C ILE A 195 5.37 5.55 11.53
N THR A 196 4.69 4.82 10.62
CA THR A 196 5.10 3.49 10.18
C THR A 196 6.26 3.57 9.17
N ARG A 197 6.82 2.41 8.81
CA ARG A 197 7.76 2.34 7.69
C ARG A 197 7.10 2.77 6.38
N ALA A 198 5.84 2.37 6.15
CA ALA A 198 5.04 2.76 4.99
C ALA A 198 4.84 4.29 4.93
N GLY A 199 4.47 4.93 6.07
CA GLY A 199 4.33 6.39 6.16
C GLY A 199 5.62 7.14 5.82
N ARG A 200 6.78 6.67 6.31
CA ARG A 200 8.08 7.28 5.94
C ARG A 200 8.43 7.10 4.47
N HIS A 201 8.12 5.94 3.89
CA HIS A 201 8.30 5.72 2.46
C HIS A 201 7.41 6.64 1.62
N TYR A 202 6.16 6.82 2.05
CA TYR A 202 5.22 7.75 1.44
C TYR A 202 5.76 9.19 1.41
N LEU A 203 6.22 9.73 2.55
CA LEU A 203 6.80 11.08 2.63
C LEU A 203 8.06 11.27 1.77
N ARG A 204 8.95 10.28 1.74
CA ARG A 204 10.18 10.36 0.92
C ARG A 204 9.85 10.43 -0.57
N ARG A 205 8.81 9.74 -1.00
CA ARG A 205 8.40 9.73 -2.38
C ARG A 205 7.78 11.06 -2.80
N LEU A 206 6.89 11.62 -2.00
CA LEU A 206 6.34 12.95 -2.23
C LEU A 206 7.44 14.02 -2.37
N ARG A 207 8.49 13.94 -1.55
CA ARG A 207 9.62 14.87 -1.66
C ARG A 207 10.36 14.74 -2.99
N ARG A 208 10.62 13.51 -3.47
CA ARG A 208 11.27 13.29 -4.77
C ARG A 208 10.43 13.83 -5.92
N GLU A 209 9.12 13.56 -5.92
CA GLU A 209 8.21 14.07 -6.94
C GLU A 209 8.19 15.60 -6.99
N GLN A 210 8.23 16.25 -5.82
CA GLN A 210 8.33 17.71 -5.74
C GLN A 210 9.67 18.23 -6.26
N GLU A 211 10.78 17.55 -6.01
CA GLU A 211 12.11 17.89 -6.53
C GLU A 211 12.16 17.74 -8.05
N GLU A 212 11.63 16.66 -8.61
CA GLU A 212 11.58 16.42 -10.06
C GLU A 212 10.74 17.49 -10.78
N LEU A 213 9.57 17.87 -10.23
CA LEU A 213 8.71 18.92 -10.80
C LEU A 213 9.35 20.32 -10.73
N THR A 214 10.21 20.58 -9.76
CA THR A 214 10.94 21.86 -9.67
C THR A 214 12.10 21.92 -10.64
N ASP A 215 12.76 20.81 -10.93
CA ASP A 215 13.87 20.74 -11.89
C ASP A 215 13.38 20.86 -13.35
N GLU A 216 12.20 20.31 -13.68
CA GLU A 216 11.59 20.44 -15.00
C GLU A 216 11.10 21.88 -15.31
N ASN A 217 10.73 22.65 -14.30
CA ASN A 217 10.25 24.04 -14.47
C ASN A 217 11.36 25.11 -14.36
N GLY A 218 12.59 24.72 -14.06
CA GLY A 218 13.75 25.60 -13.86
C GLY A 218 14.77 25.61 -15.00
N GLY A 219 14.49 24.92 -16.13
CA GLY A 219 15.36 24.79 -17.29
C GLY A 219 15.01 25.73 -18.46
#